data_2a984b1ab0ade9b88354f2addb6152a4
#
_entry.id   2a984b1ab0ade9b88354f2addb6152a4
#
_cell.length_a   1.000
_cell.length_b   1.000
_cell.length_c   1.000
_cell.angle_alpha   90.00
_cell.angle_beta   90.00
_cell.angle_gamma   90.00
#
_symmetry.space_group_name_H-M   'P 1'
#
loop_
_entity.id
_entity.type
_entity.pdbx_description
1 polymer ?
#
loop_
_entity_poly.entity_id
_entity_poly.type
_entity_poly.pdbx_seq_one_letter_code
_entity_poly.pdbx_strand_id
1 'polypeptide(L)'
;FKQLKNLQEKLDKLQKDDFDAFCQEAAKELAARLLAKVIKRTPVGQYEPSSGKTGGTLRRGWTAKTEEEAMKGAVPGAKAYVDSLNVAKVGDVYQIEIINPVHYASYVEYGHRTRNHKGWVPGKFMLTISANELETQAPKILEKKILKYLGECFDGK
;
A
#
# COMPACT_ATOMS: atom_id res chain seq x y z
N PHE A 1 18.45 22.48 -35.25
CA PHE A 1 19.15 21.25 -34.84
C PHE A 1 19.41 21.15 -33.34
N LYS A 2 19.76 22.24 -32.66
CA LYS A 2 19.98 22.25 -31.20
C LYS A 2 18.72 21.91 -30.42
N GLN A 3 17.56 22.37 -30.85
CA GLN A 3 16.27 22.08 -30.24
C GLN A 3 15.86 20.62 -30.41
N LEU A 4 16.11 20.03 -31.58
CA LEU A 4 15.84 18.61 -31.84
C LEU A 4 16.76 17.71 -31.03
N LYS A 5 18.01 18.06 -30.85
CA LYS A 5 18.96 17.35 -30.03
C LYS A 5 18.57 17.39 -28.56
N ASN A 6 18.16 18.56 -28.06
CA ASN A 6 17.62 18.71 -26.69
C ASN A 6 16.35 17.87 -26.47
N LEU A 7 15.45 17.85 -27.47
CA LEU A 7 14.24 17.02 -27.40
C LEU A 7 14.60 15.52 -27.36
N GLN A 8 15.55 15.11 -28.20
CA GLN A 8 16.02 13.72 -28.21
C GLN A 8 16.65 13.32 -26.88
N GLU A 9 17.50 14.17 -26.30
CA GLU A 9 18.10 13.93 -24.97
C GLU A 9 17.02 13.81 -23.86
N LYS A 10 15.98 14.63 -23.92
CA LYS A 10 14.85 14.57 -23.00
C LYS A 10 14.01 13.29 -23.18
N LEU A 11 13.77 12.89 -24.43
CA LEU A 11 13.09 11.62 -24.74
C LEU A 11 13.92 10.41 -24.31
N ASP A 12 15.24 10.47 -24.50
CA ASP A 12 16.16 9.41 -24.04
C ASP A 12 16.13 9.25 -22.51
N LYS A 13 16.01 10.34 -21.74
CA LYS A 13 15.81 10.28 -20.29
C LYS A 13 14.52 9.56 -19.92
N LEU A 14 13.43 9.78 -20.66
CA LEU A 14 12.16 9.09 -20.42
C LEU A 14 12.23 7.58 -20.68
N GLN A 15 13.17 7.13 -21.50
CA GLN A 15 13.34 5.72 -21.86
C GLN A 15 14.34 4.95 -20.97
N LYS A 16 15.07 5.66 -20.09
CA LYS A 16 16.13 5.07 -19.25
C LYS A 16 15.66 4.78 -17.82
N ASP A 17 16.64 4.46 -16.98
CA ASP A 17 16.48 4.08 -15.58
C ASP A 17 15.65 5.07 -14.75
N ASP A 18 15.63 6.34 -15.13
CA ASP A 18 14.82 7.39 -14.48
C ASP A 18 13.32 7.12 -14.57
N PHE A 19 12.83 6.60 -15.71
CA PHE A 19 11.41 6.24 -15.85
C PHE A 19 11.06 5.01 -15.01
N ASP A 20 11.95 4.04 -14.96
CA ASP A 20 11.80 2.86 -14.10
C ASP A 20 11.74 3.28 -12.62
N ALA A 21 12.66 4.14 -12.18
CA ALA A 21 12.66 4.70 -10.83
C ALA A 21 11.37 5.47 -10.53
N PHE A 22 10.87 6.26 -11.49
CA PHE A 22 9.59 6.96 -11.37
C PHE A 22 8.42 6.00 -11.17
N CYS A 23 8.34 4.92 -11.95
CA CYS A 23 7.29 3.91 -11.83
C CYS A 23 7.35 3.18 -10.48
N GLN A 24 8.54 2.85 -10.00
CA GLN A 24 8.72 2.24 -8.68
C GLN A 24 8.26 3.19 -7.56
N GLU A 25 8.62 4.45 -7.63
CA GLU A 25 8.18 5.46 -6.67
C GLU A 25 6.66 5.66 -6.70
N ALA A 26 6.06 5.70 -7.89
CA ALA A 26 4.61 5.79 -8.05
C ALA A 26 3.90 4.58 -7.44
N ALA A 27 4.40 3.37 -7.65
CA ALA A 27 3.87 2.16 -7.05
C ALA A 27 3.95 2.20 -5.52
N LYS A 28 5.07 2.65 -4.97
CA LYS A 28 5.24 2.82 -3.52
C LYS A 28 4.30 3.86 -2.93
N GLU A 29 4.07 4.97 -3.63
CA GLU A 29 3.10 5.98 -3.18
C GLU A 29 1.68 5.42 -3.12
N LEU A 30 1.24 4.69 -4.13
CA LEU A 30 -0.06 4.05 -4.13
C LEU A 30 -0.17 3.00 -3.00
N ALA A 31 0.86 2.22 -2.78
CA ALA A 31 0.92 1.25 -1.69
C ALA A 31 0.83 1.92 -0.31
N ALA A 32 1.54 3.02 -0.11
CA ALA A 32 1.46 3.78 1.15
C ALA A 32 0.07 4.37 1.39
N ARG A 33 -0.59 4.87 0.34
CA ARG A 33 -1.97 5.36 0.42
C ARG A 33 -2.96 4.24 0.73
N LEU A 34 -2.79 3.07 0.13
CA LEU A 34 -3.59 1.89 0.44
C LEU A 34 -3.44 1.49 1.91
N LEU A 35 -2.20 1.39 2.39
CA LEU A 35 -1.93 1.05 3.79
C LEU A 35 -2.53 2.06 4.76
N ALA A 36 -2.41 3.35 4.49
CA ALA A 36 -3.01 4.38 5.33
C ALA A 36 -4.54 4.22 5.44
N LYS A 37 -5.21 3.90 4.34
CA LYS A 37 -6.65 3.65 4.30
C LYS A 37 -7.03 2.38 5.07
N VAL A 38 -6.34 1.28 4.80
CA VAL A 38 -6.67 -0.01 5.40
C VAL A 38 -6.38 -0.03 6.90
N ILE A 39 -5.29 0.58 7.33
CA ILE A 39 -4.95 0.72 8.76
C ILE A 39 -6.06 1.48 9.50
N LYS A 40 -6.48 2.61 8.94
CA LYS A 40 -7.55 3.42 9.53
C LYS A 40 -8.87 2.68 9.61
N ARG A 41 -9.17 1.84 8.61
CA ARG A 41 -10.42 1.09 8.52
C ARG A 41 -10.41 -0.21 9.33
N THR A 42 -9.23 -0.71 9.69
CA THR A 42 -9.09 -1.95 10.44
C THR A 42 -9.60 -1.78 11.89
N PRO A 43 -10.52 -2.63 12.36
CA PRO A 43 -11.04 -2.53 13.70
C PRO A 43 -9.97 -2.85 14.77
N VAL A 44 -10.11 -2.25 15.93
CA VAL A 44 -9.27 -2.51 17.10
C VAL A 44 -10.12 -3.25 18.13
N GLY A 45 -9.66 -4.42 18.56
CA GLY A 45 -10.32 -5.18 19.61
C GLY A 45 -10.31 -4.39 20.93
N GLN A 46 -11.45 -4.35 21.58
CA GLN A 46 -11.60 -3.80 22.92
C GLN A 46 -11.67 -4.95 23.91
N TYR A 47 -10.77 -4.93 24.88
CA TYR A 47 -10.67 -5.97 25.91
C TYR A 47 -10.78 -5.33 27.30
N GLU A 48 -11.38 -6.07 28.23
CA GLU A 48 -11.39 -5.66 29.64
C GLU A 48 -9.95 -5.52 30.17
N PRO A 49 -9.68 -4.51 31.01
CA PRO A 49 -8.35 -4.29 31.57
C PRO A 49 -7.79 -5.52 32.31
N SER A 50 -8.67 -6.31 32.90
CA SER A 50 -8.32 -7.54 33.64
C SER A 50 -7.90 -8.71 32.74
N SER A 51 -8.14 -8.64 31.43
CA SER A 51 -7.84 -9.74 30.50
C SER A 51 -6.36 -9.85 30.14
N GLY A 52 -5.55 -8.83 30.43
CA GLY A 52 -4.15 -8.74 30.02
C GLY A 52 -3.95 -8.65 28.50
N LYS A 53 -5.03 -8.50 27.74
CA LYS A 53 -4.99 -8.40 26.27
C LYS A 53 -5.01 -6.95 25.83
N THR A 54 -4.20 -6.62 24.84
CA THR A 54 -4.19 -5.30 24.18
C THR A 54 -4.71 -5.42 22.77
N GLY A 55 -5.58 -4.47 22.39
CA GLY A 55 -6.10 -4.40 21.03
C GLY A 55 -5.07 -3.87 20.02
N GLY A 56 -5.42 -3.93 18.76
CA GLY A 56 -4.66 -3.32 17.68
C GLY A 56 -3.66 -4.23 16.96
N THR A 57 -3.54 -5.50 17.33
CA THR A 57 -2.64 -6.46 16.66
C THR A 57 -2.93 -6.55 15.16
N LEU A 58 -4.20 -6.69 14.77
CA LEU A 58 -4.59 -6.76 13.37
C LEU A 58 -4.23 -5.48 12.61
N ARG A 59 -4.45 -4.33 13.22
CA ARG A 59 -4.12 -3.02 12.62
C ARG A 59 -2.61 -2.88 12.42
N ARG A 60 -1.81 -3.27 13.40
CA ARG A 60 -0.34 -3.27 13.29
C ARG A 60 0.17 -4.30 12.30
N GLY A 61 -0.55 -5.40 12.10
CA GLY A 61 -0.20 -6.45 11.14
C GLY A 61 -0.01 -5.93 9.71
N TRP A 62 -0.65 -4.83 9.33
CA TRP A 62 -0.48 -4.25 7.99
C TRP A 62 0.93 -3.71 7.71
N THR A 63 1.69 -3.41 8.74
CA THR A 63 3.07 -2.92 8.62
C THR A 63 4.08 -3.80 9.37
N ALA A 64 3.65 -4.97 9.82
CA ALA A 64 4.51 -5.96 10.45
C ALA A 64 4.95 -7.03 9.43
N LYS A 65 6.13 -7.57 9.60
CA LYS A 65 6.63 -8.70 8.81
C LYS A 65 6.11 -10.04 9.34
N THR A 66 5.87 -10.11 10.64
CA THR A 66 5.37 -11.31 11.32
C THR A 66 4.23 -10.96 12.28
N GLU A 67 3.42 -11.95 12.63
CA GLU A 67 2.37 -11.80 13.63
C GLU A 67 2.94 -11.43 14.99
N GLU A 68 4.11 -11.96 15.35
CA GLU A 68 4.80 -11.64 16.60
C GLU A 68 5.16 -10.15 16.71
N GLU A 69 5.66 -9.55 15.63
CA GLU A 69 5.93 -8.11 15.58
C GLU A 69 4.66 -7.30 15.79
N ALA A 70 3.56 -7.70 15.15
CA ALA A 70 2.26 -7.07 15.32
C ALA A 70 1.75 -7.15 16.77
N MET A 71 2.00 -8.27 17.44
CA MET A 71 1.64 -8.47 18.85
C MET A 71 2.49 -7.63 19.79
N LYS A 72 3.79 -7.53 19.55
CA LYS A 72 4.73 -6.76 20.37
C LYS A 72 4.50 -5.25 20.34
N GLY A 73 3.86 -4.74 19.28
CA GLY A 73 3.44 -3.35 19.21
C GLY A 73 4.43 -2.37 18.58
N ALA A 74 5.67 -2.76 18.33
CA ALA A 74 6.68 -1.92 17.69
C ALA A 74 6.74 -2.20 16.19
N VAL A 75 5.93 -1.48 15.41
CA VAL A 75 5.88 -1.61 13.95
C VAL A 75 6.13 -0.26 13.27
N PRO A 76 6.72 -0.23 12.08
CA PRO A 76 6.90 1.00 11.32
C PRO A 76 5.58 1.59 10.86
N GLY A 77 5.58 2.89 10.55
CA GLY A 77 4.47 3.54 9.88
C GLY A 77 4.33 3.08 8.42
N ALA A 78 3.20 3.39 7.79
CA ALA A 78 2.88 2.95 6.43
C ALA A 78 3.97 3.34 5.41
N LYS A 79 4.42 4.58 5.42
CA LYS A 79 5.46 5.05 4.48
C LYS A 79 6.79 4.35 4.69
N ALA A 80 7.26 4.27 5.94
CA ALA A 80 8.53 3.61 6.26
C ALA A 80 8.49 2.11 5.90
N TYR A 81 7.38 1.45 6.13
CA TYR A 81 7.18 0.06 5.74
C TYR A 81 7.26 -0.12 4.22
N VAL A 82 6.53 0.69 3.46
CA VAL A 82 6.52 0.64 2.00
C VAL A 82 7.91 0.93 1.41
N ASP A 83 8.64 1.89 1.97
CA ASP A 83 10.00 2.21 1.53
C ASP A 83 10.96 1.03 1.73
N SER A 84 10.67 0.13 2.66
CA SER A 84 11.43 -1.10 2.88
C SER A 84 11.05 -2.25 1.94
N LEU A 85 9.94 -2.14 1.20
CA LEU A 85 9.47 -3.17 0.29
C LEU A 85 10.15 -3.08 -1.07
N ASN A 86 10.37 -4.23 -1.68
CA ASN A 86 10.85 -4.31 -3.05
C ASN A 86 9.68 -4.23 -4.03
N VAL A 87 9.86 -3.43 -5.08
CA VAL A 87 8.95 -3.39 -6.21
C VAL A 87 9.40 -4.42 -7.23
N ALA A 88 8.57 -5.42 -7.49
CA ALA A 88 8.82 -6.39 -8.53
C ALA A 88 8.34 -5.85 -9.89
N LYS A 89 9.13 -6.09 -10.94
CA LYS A 89 8.73 -5.78 -12.31
C LYS A 89 8.53 -7.09 -13.06
N VAL A 90 7.30 -7.33 -13.51
CA VAL A 90 6.93 -8.50 -14.32
C VAL A 90 6.42 -8.00 -15.68
N GLY A 91 7.25 -8.13 -16.72
CA GLY A 91 6.96 -7.47 -18.01
C GLY A 91 6.93 -5.96 -17.85
N ASP A 92 5.81 -5.33 -18.19
CA ASP A 92 5.59 -3.88 -18.06
C ASP A 92 4.81 -3.52 -16.78
N VAL A 93 4.62 -4.46 -15.86
CA VAL A 93 3.82 -4.27 -14.64
C VAL A 93 4.73 -4.19 -13.42
N TYR A 94 4.53 -3.15 -12.61
CA TYR A 94 5.20 -2.97 -11.32
C TYR A 94 4.27 -3.45 -10.21
N GLN A 95 4.77 -4.33 -9.35
CA GLN A 95 3.99 -4.98 -8.30
C GLN A 95 4.62 -4.76 -6.92
N ILE A 96 3.76 -4.43 -5.96
CA ILE A 96 4.10 -4.46 -4.53
C ILE A 96 3.11 -5.38 -3.84
N GLU A 97 3.62 -6.31 -3.07
CA GLU A 97 2.80 -7.22 -2.28
C GLU A 97 2.58 -6.66 -0.87
N ILE A 98 1.33 -6.57 -0.46
CA ILE A 98 0.93 -6.15 0.88
C ILE A 98 0.20 -7.30 1.55
N ILE A 99 0.73 -7.76 2.66
CA ILE A 99 0.22 -8.90 3.42
C ILE A 99 0.03 -8.50 4.87
N ASN A 100 -1.07 -8.94 5.46
CA ASN A 100 -1.24 -8.91 6.91
C ASN A 100 -0.96 -10.33 7.45
N PRO A 101 0.12 -10.54 8.23
CA PRO A 101 0.52 -11.86 8.69
C PRO A 101 -0.32 -12.40 9.85
N VAL A 102 -1.24 -11.62 10.37
CA VAL A 102 -2.11 -12.05 11.48
C VAL A 102 -3.05 -13.16 11.02
N HIS A 103 -3.03 -14.29 11.69
CA HIS A 103 -3.72 -15.51 11.25
C HIS A 103 -5.24 -15.36 11.07
N TYR A 104 -5.89 -14.45 11.80
CA TYR A 104 -7.33 -14.21 11.69
C TYR A 104 -7.70 -13.03 10.76
N ALA A 105 -6.74 -12.46 10.02
CA ALA A 105 -6.98 -11.30 9.15
C ALA A 105 -8.07 -11.58 8.11
N SER A 106 -8.05 -12.76 7.49
CA SER A 106 -9.05 -13.17 6.49
C SER A 106 -10.46 -13.30 7.08
N TYR A 107 -10.58 -13.74 8.31
CA TYR A 107 -11.88 -13.85 9.00
C TYR A 107 -12.50 -12.46 9.24
N VAL A 108 -11.69 -11.47 9.55
CA VAL A 108 -12.16 -10.09 9.73
C VAL A 108 -12.49 -9.45 8.38
N GLU A 109 -11.71 -9.74 7.35
CA GLU A 109 -11.96 -9.22 5.99
C GLU A 109 -13.28 -9.75 5.42
N TYR A 110 -13.44 -11.07 5.38
CA TYR A 110 -14.54 -11.71 4.67
C TYR A 110 -15.70 -12.17 5.57
N GLY A 111 -15.52 -12.16 6.87
CA GLY A 111 -16.46 -12.72 7.82
C GLY A 111 -16.20 -14.20 8.09
N HIS A 112 -16.90 -14.74 9.06
CA HIS A 112 -16.75 -16.13 9.49
C HIS A 112 -18.00 -16.66 10.18
N ARG A 113 -18.09 -17.99 10.29
CA ARG A 113 -19.15 -18.62 11.09
C ARG A 113 -18.93 -18.37 12.57
N THR A 114 -20.03 -18.25 13.31
CA THR A 114 -19.97 -18.21 14.77
C THR A 114 -19.43 -19.53 15.33
N ARG A 115 -18.89 -19.49 16.58
CA ARG A 115 -18.29 -20.67 17.21
C ARG A 115 -19.25 -21.87 17.29
N ASN A 116 -20.55 -21.62 17.42
CA ASN A 116 -21.58 -22.67 17.46
C ASN A 116 -22.07 -23.10 16.07
N HIS A 117 -21.48 -22.58 14.99
CA HIS A 117 -21.83 -22.82 13.59
C HIS A 117 -23.29 -22.49 13.19
N LYS A 118 -24.04 -21.79 14.04
CA LYS A 118 -25.45 -21.43 13.79
C LYS A 118 -25.64 -20.06 13.17
N GLY A 119 -24.62 -19.23 13.16
CA GLY A 119 -24.70 -17.88 12.65
C GLY A 119 -23.46 -17.48 11.85
N TRP A 120 -23.49 -16.25 11.36
CA TRP A 120 -22.44 -15.64 10.57
C TRP A 120 -22.06 -14.28 11.13
N VAL A 121 -20.76 -14.03 11.29
CA VAL A 121 -20.23 -12.71 11.60
C VAL A 121 -19.82 -12.04 10.29
N PRO A 122 -20.43 -10.91 9.90
CA PRO A 122 -20.12 -10.25 8.65
C PRO A 122 -18.69 -9.72 8.63
N GLY A 123 -18.06 -9.76 7.46
CA GLY A 123 -16.74 -9.18 7.23
C GLY A 123 -16.73 -7.66 7.30
N LYS A 124 -15.57 -7.09 7.56
CA LYS A 124 -15.36 -5.64 7.59
C LYS A 124 -14.83 -5.08 6.26
N PHE A 125 -14.37 -5.96 5.37
CA PHE A 125 -13.88 -5.60 4.03
C PHE A 125 -12.90 -4.41 4.03
N MET A 126 -12.05 -4.35 5.03
CA MET A 126 -11.12 -3.23 5.25
C MET A 126 -10.14 -3.06 4.10
N LEU A 127 -9.61 -4.16 3.56
CA LEU A 127 -8.74 -4.14 2.38
C LEU A 127 -9.53 -3.94 1.10
N THR A 128 -10.60 -4.67 0.91
CA THR A 128 -11.44 -4.60 -0.31
C THR A 128 -11.98 -3.19 -0.54
N ILE A 129 -12.57 -2.56 0.47
CA ILE A 129 -13.09 -1.20 0.36
C ILE A 129 -11.97 -0.20 0.11
N SER A 130 -10.85 -0.33 0.83
CA SER A 130 -9.70 0.56 0.67
C SER A 130 -9.08 0.46 -0.71
N ALA A 131 -8.95 -0.76 -1.25
CA ALA A 131 -8.46 -1.01 -2.60
C ALA A 131 -9.38 -0.42 -3.67
N ASN A 132 -10.68 -0.60 -3.54
CA ASN A 132 -11.66 -0.04 -4.48
C ASN A 132 -11.65 1.49 -4.49
N GLU A 133 -11.53 2.13 -3.33
CA GLU A 133 -11.38 3.58 -3.22
C GLU A 133 -10.09 4.07 -3.89
N LEU A 134 -8.98 3.39 -3.64
CA LEU A 134 -7.70 3.73 -4.23
C LEU A 134 -7.73 3.56 -5.75
N GLU A 135 -8.31 2.48 -6.25
CA GLU A 135 -8.47 2.23 -7.69
C GLU A 135 -9.20 3.38 -8.38
N THR A 136 -10.23 3.91 -7.75
CA THR A 136 -10.97 5.09 -8.24
C THR A 136 -10.12 6.36 -8.22
N GLN A 137 -9.26 6.53 -7.22
CA GLN A 137 -8.43 7.73 -7.05
C GLN A 137 -7.10 7.66 -7.81
N ALA A 138 -6.61 6.47 -8.11
CA ALA A 138 -5.30 6.24 -8.71
C ALA A 138 -5.07 6.99 -10.03
N PRO A 139 -6.01 7.05 -10.98
CA PRO A 139 -5.80 7.79 -12.23
C PRO A 139 -5.44 9.26 -12.02
N LYS A 140 -6.10 9.96 -11.10
CA LYS A 140 -5.80 11.37 -10.79
C LYS A 140 -4.45 11.54 -10.10
N ILE A 141 -4.12 10.64 -9.19
CA ILE A 141 -2.83 10.65 -8.49
C ILE A 141 -1.69 10.44 -9.49
N LEU A 142 -1.82 9.45 -10.35
CA LEU A 142 -0.82 9.12 -11.37
C LEU A 142 -0.72 10.21 -12.43
N GLU A 143 -1.82 10.82 -12.85
CA GLU A 143 -1.83 11.94 -13.78
C GLU A 143 -1.01 13.13 -13.25
N LYS A 144 -1.26 13.55 -12.01
CA LYS A 144 -0.48 14.61 -11.37
C LYS A 144 1.00 14.28 -11.29
N LYS A 145 1.30 13.04 -10.93
CA LYS A 145 2.68 12.57 -10.78
C LYS A 145 3.42 12.55 -12.12
N ILE A 146 2.76 12.05 -13.18
CA ILE A 146 3.36 11.99 -14.50
C ILE A 146 3.54 13.38 -15.13
N LEU A 147 2.59 14.28 -14.93
CA LEU A 147 2.70 15.66 -15.38
C LEU A 147 3.86 16.39 -14.70
N LYS A 148 4.05 16.19 -13.41
CA LYS A 148 5.20 16.72 -12.67
C LYS A 148 6.52 16.13 -13.21
N TYR A 149 6.57 14.82 -13.41
CA TYR A 149 7.74 14.13 -13.96
C TYR A 149 8.10 14.65 -15.36
N LEU A 150 7.12 14.77 -16.25
CA LEU A 150 7.31 15.33 -17.59
C LEU A 150 7.78 16.77 -17.54
N GLY A 151 7.23 17.60 -16.66
CA GLY A 151 7.67 18.97 -16.42
C GLY A 151 9.14 19.03 -16.00
N GLU A 152 9.55 18.20 -15.06
CA GLU A 152 10.95 18.10 -14.62
C GLU A 152 11.88 17.65 -15.74
N CYS A 153 11.45 16.71 -16.59
CA CYS A 153 12.23 16.25 -17.73
C CYS A 153 12.36 17.31 -18.83
N PHE A 154 11.28 18.05 -19.13
CA PHE A 154 11.25 19.04 -20.21
C PHE A 154 11.77 20.42 -19.77
N ASP A 155 11.57 20.81 -18.53
CA ASP A 155 11.97 22.12 -18.00
C ASP A 155 13.36 22.10 -17.35
N GLY A 156 13.97 20.95 -17.23
CA GLY A 156 15.31 20.79 -16.67
C GLY A 156 15.42 21.09 -15.17
N LYS A 157 14.32 20.94 -14.46
CA LYS A 157 14.27 21.13 -13.02
C LYS A 157 14.29 19.79 -12.26
#